data_de3c8a150d3d0009fbb2af64cb913fb0
#
_entry.id   de3c8a150d3d0009fbb2af64cb913fb0
#
_cell.length_a   1.000
_cell.length_b   1.000
_cell.length_c   1.000
_cell.angle_alpha   90.00
_cell.angle_beta   90.00
_cell.angle_gamma   90.00
#
_symmetry.space_group_name_H-M   'P 1'
#
loop_
_entity.id
_entity.type
_entity.pdbx_description
1 polymer ?
#
loop_
_entity_poly.entity_id
_entity_poly.type
_entity_poly.pdbx_seq_one_letter_code
_entity_poly.pdbx_strand_id
1 'polypeptide(L)'
;MKTVSASAPGKFVVLGEHAVVFGKPAVALAIDRRFRCNVSESDVFIVNGEEDDIDKHPHVKHILDIHGIDAINLSSESNLPSGAGLGSSAALCASLSCAVRHMLGKSLDSEEIMREAYAAEYYAQGIGSPMDVSASVHGGGIGLNLPDADELLWTVENRGQKWDVCDIHAPEMTFVIGYTGKRALTGPLVEKVRRYRDRNRFAKDIVDEIGTVTLEGIGALNTGNKTELGKLMTENHKLLSILGVSCPELNRLVDAANEYSYGAKLTGAGEAAV
;
A
#
# COMPACT_ATOMS: atom_id res chain seq x y z
N MET A 1 -15.55 -18.97 -23.54
CA MET A 1 -14.77 -17.71 -23.47
C MET A 1 -13.44 -17.99 -22.81
N LYS A 2 -12.37 -17.32 -23.23
CA LYS A 2 -11.04 -17.52 -22.63
C LYS A 2 -10.98 -16.74 -21.31
N THR A 3 -10.73 -17.42 -20.19
CA THR A 3 -10.49 -16.77 -18.90
C THR A 3 -9.01 -16.40 -18.79
N VAL A 4 -8.74 -15.19 -18.38
CA VAL A 4 -7.42 -14.65 -18.09
C VAL A 4 -7.25 -14.52 -16.58
N SER A 5 -6.10 -14.92 -16.06
CA SER A 5 -5.78 -14.85 -14.62
C SER A 5 -4.55 -13.98 -14.38
N ALA A 6 -4.66 -13.08 -13.42
CA ALA A 6 -3.52 -12.33 -12.90
C ALA A 6 -3.56 -12.26 -11.37
N SER A 7 -2.43 -12.04 -10.74
CA SER A 7 -2.37 -11.86 -9.28
C SER A 7 -1.32 -10.84 -8.89
N ALA A 8 -1.59 -10.09 -7.84
CA ALA A 8 -0.67 -9.12 -7.28
C ALA A 8 -0.48 -9.36 -5.77
N PRO A 9 0.71 -9.11 -5.20
CA PRO A 9 0.97 -9.24 -3.78
C PRO A 9 0.29 -8.11 -3.01
N GLY A 10 -0.03 -8.38 -1.74
CA GLY A 10 -0.21 -7.32 -0.76
C GLY A 10 1.13 -6.70 -0.37
N LYS A 11 1.08 -5.72 0.52
CA LYS A 11 2.26 -5.01 1.01
C LYS A 11 2.12 -4.68 2.50
N PHE A 12 3.23 -4.36 3.15
CA PHE A 12 3.23 -3.61 4.39
C PHE A 12 4.23 -2.45 4.30
N VAL A 13 4.00 -1.43 5.12
CA VAL A 13 4.90 -0.28 5.19
C VAL A 13 5.92 -0.55 6.29
N VAL A 14 7.20 -0.51 5.92
CA VAL A 14 8.30 -0.70 6.87
C VAL A 14 8.51 0.57 7.68
N LEU A 15 8.59 1.72 7.00
CA LEU A 15 8.83 3.04 7.60
C LEU A 15 8.23 4.14 6.71
N GLY A 16 7.89 5.29 7.31
CA GLY A 16 7.49 6.49 6.56
C GLY A 16 5.98 6.69 6.41
N GLU A 17 5.14 5.88 7.09
CA GLU A 17 3.70 6.06 7.10
C GLU A 17 3.32 7.49 7.50
N HIS A 18 2.26 8.01 6.93
CA HIS A 18 1.76 9.38 7.08
C HIS A 18 2.74 10.47 6.62
N ALA A 19 4.04 10.34 6.88
CA ALA A 19 5.03 11.34 6.46
C ALA A 19 5.17 11.41 4.92
N VAL A 20 4.94 10.30 4.23
CA VAL A 20 5.01 10.20 2.76
C VAL A 20 4.03 11.13 2.03
N VAL A 21 2.86 11.41 2.60
CA VAL A 21 1.89 12.34 2.01
C VAL A 21 2.32 13.81 2.14
N PHE A 22 3.41 14.06 2.87
CA PHE A 22 4.06 15.37 2.99
C PHE A 22 5.43 15.42 2.30
N GLY A 23 5.69 14.50 1.37
CA GLY A 23 6.92 14.45 0.58
C GLY A 23 8.13 13.85 1.30
N LYS A 24 7.94 13.22 2.46
CA LYS A 24 9.01 12.52 3.18
C LYS A 24 9.25 11.12 2.60
N PRO A 25 10.44 10.54 2.83
CA PRO A 25 10.74 9.18 2.43
C PRO A 25 9.76 8.17 3.04
N ALA A 26 9.52 7.07 2.31
CA ALA A 26 8.81 5.91 2.82
C ALA A 26 9.32 4.64 2.14
N VAL A 27 9.18 3.52 2.85
CA VAL A 27 9.56 2.18 2.36
C VAL A 27 8.43 1.21 2.57
N ALA A 28 8.09 0.47 1.53
CA ALA A 28 7.13 -0.62 1.60
C ALA A 28 7.73 -1.90 0.97
N LEU A 29 7.34 -3.03 1.51
CA LEU A 29 7.70 -4.35 0.99
C LEU A 29 6.45 -5.11 0.58
N ALA A 30 6.51 -5.77 -0.57
CA ALA A 30 5.51 -6.75 -0.97
C ALA A 30 5.60 -7.99 -0.07
N ILE A 31 4.46 -8.64 0.15
CA ILE A 31 4.36 -9.85 0.98
C ILE A 31 3.94 -11.06 0.15
N ASP A 32 4.11 -12.25 0.71
CA ASP A 32 3.75 -13.52 0.07
C ASP A 32 2.24 -13.77 -0.06
N ARG A 33 1.41 -12.90 0.52
CA ARG A 33 -0.05 -12.95 0.42
C ARG A 33 -0.53 -12.17 -0.80
N ARG A 34 -1.45 -12.74 -1.56
CA ARG A 34 -1.82 -12.22 -2.88
C ARG A 34 -3.32 -12.07 -3.04
N PHE A 35 -3.69 -11.15 -3.92
CA PHE A 35 -5.01 -11.05 -4.52
C PHE A 35 -4.94 -11.59 -5.96
N ARG A 36 -5.90 -12.42 -6.36
CA ARG A 36 -6.00 -12.98 -7.71
C ARG A 36 -7.32 -12.57 -8.33
N CYS A 37 -7.27 -12.13 -9.58
CA CYS A 37 -8.42 -11.89 -10.44
C CYS A 37 -8.42 -12.88 -11.60
N ASN A 38 -9.56 -13.51 -11.87
CA ASN A 38 -9.83 -14.26 -13.08
C ASN A 38 -10.93 -13.51 -13.84
N VAL A 39 -10.66 -13.13 -15.09
CA VAL A 39 -11.51 -12.25 -15.89
C VAL A 39 -11.84 -12.92 -17.21
N SER A 40 -13.09 -12.82 -17.64
CA SER A 40 -13.51 -13.18 -18.99
C SER A 40 -14.55 -12.17 -19.50
N GLU A 41 -14.71 -12.10 -20.83
CA GLU A 41 -15.73 -11.28 -21.47
C GLU A 41 -17.13 -11.69 -21.00
N SER A 42 -18.03 -10.72 -20.86
CA SER A 42 -19.44 -10.92 -20.48
C SER A 42 -20.26 -9.71 -20.92
N ASP A 43 -21.51 -9.94 -21.30
CA ASP A 43 -22.46 -8.88 -21.62
C ASP A 43 -23.11 -8.25 -20.36
N VAL A 44 -22.97 -8.90 -19.20
CA VAL A 44 -23.44 -8.43 -17.90
C VAL A 44 -22.33 -8.53 -16.88
N PHE A 45 -22.35 -7.62 -15.89
CA PHE A 45 -21.33 -7.62 -14.83
C PHE A 45 -21.61 -8.75 -13.83
N ILE A 46 -20.66 -9.68 -13.71
CA ILE A 46 -20.73 -10.85 -12.82
C ILE A 46 -19.54 -10.81 -11.87
N VAL A 47 -19.80 -10.97 -10.57
CA VAL A 47 -18.77 -11.10 -9.54
C VAL A 47 -18.97 -12.41 -8.78
N ASN A 48 -17.94 -13.26 -8.80
CA ASN A 48 -17.91 -14.56 -8.11
C ASN A 48 -19.15 -15.44 -8.41
N GLY A 49 -19.61 -15.39 -9.68
CA GLY A 49 -20.70 -16.20 -10.19
C GLY A 49 -22.11 -15.61 -10.04
N GLU A 50 -22.22 -14.43 -9.46
CA GLU A 50 -23.50 -13.72 -9.30
C GLU A 50 -23.49 -12.40 -10.08
N GLU A 51 -24.60 -12.08 -10.77
CA GLU A 51 -24.80 -10.77 -11.37
C GLU A 51 -24.89 -9.70 -10.29
N ASP A 52 -24.16 -8.60 -10.44
CA ASP A 52 -24.13 -7.50 -9.47
C ASP A 52 -24.09 -6.14 -10.18
N ASP A 53 -24.33 -5.09 -9.41
CA ASP A 53 -24.29 -3.71 -9.87
C ASP A 53 -22.85 -3.18 -9.80
N ILE A 54 -22.27 -2.84 -10.94
CA ILE A 54 -20.90 -2.35 -11.04
C ILE A 54 -20.66 -1.07 -10.26
N ASP A 55 -21.68 -0.25 -10.01
CA ASP A 55 -21.56 0.97 -9.22
C ASP A 55 -21.22 0.71 -7.74
N LYS A 56 -21.45 -0.50 -7.24
CA LYS A 56 -21.02 -0.95 -5.91
C LYS A 56 -19.53 -1.31 -5.85
N HIS A 57 -18.86 -1.39 -7.01
CA HIS A 57 -17.46 -1.81 -7.16
C HIS A 57 -16.60 -0.70 -7.80
N PRO A 58 -16.38 0.45 -7.14
CA PRO A 58 -15.79 1.63 -7.75
C PRO A 58 -14.39 1.39 -8.33
N HIS A 59 -13.57 0.54 -7.72
CA HIS A 59 -12.25 0.17 -8.26
C HIS A 59 -12.38 -0.58 -9.58
N VAL A 60 -13.28 -1.57 -9.65
CA VAL A 60 -13.52 -2.37 -10.85
C VAL A 60 -14.08 -1.48 -11.95
N LYS A 61 -15.13 -0.72 -11.65
CA LYS A 61 -15.75 0.22 -12.59
C LYS A 61 -14.71 1.12 -13.24
N HIS A 62 -13.87 1.78 -12.44
CA HIS A 62 -12.90 2.73 -12.99
C HIS A 62 -11.88 2.06 -13.93
N ILE A 63 -11.41 0.84 -13.63
CA ILE A 63 -10.53 0.10 -14.53
C ILE A 63 -11.26 -0.25 -15.85
N LEU A 64 -12.51 -0.68 -15.79
CA LEU A 64 -13.28 -0.96 -16.99
C LEU A 64 -13.53 0.29 -17.82
N ASP A 65 -13.88 1.41 -17.19
CA ASP A 65 -14.08 2.70 -17.83
C ASP A 65 -12.84 3.17 -18.62
N ILE A 66 -11.62 2.99 -18.06
CA ILE A 66 -10.35 3.29 -18.75
C ILE A 66 -10.23 2.53 -20.08
N HIS A 67 -10.79 1.34 -20.14
CA HIS A 67 -10.69 0.47 -21.33
C HIS A 67 -11.94 0.50 -22.21
N GLY A 68 -12.98 1.25 -21.83
CA GLY A 68 -14.25 1.31 -22.57
C GLY A 68 -15.01 -0.02 -22.55
N ILE A 69 -14.96 -0.74 -21.44
CA ILE A 69 -15.65 -2.01 -21.21
C ILE A 69 -16.82 -1.78 -20.26
N ASP A 70 -18.01 -2.23 -20.64
CA ASP A 70 -19.22 -2.06 -19.84
C ASP A 70 -19.37 -3.17 -18.78
N ALA A 71 -18.95 -4.40 -19.10
CA ALA A 71 -19.13 -5.54 -18.22
C ALA A 71 -18.07 -6.63 -18.41
N ILE A 72 -17.81 -7.39 -17.36
CA ILE A 72 -16.97 -8.59 -17.33
C ILE A 72 -17.55 -9.65 -16.39
N ASN A 73 -17.12 -10.89 -16.54
CA ASN A 73 -17.22 -11.88 -15.49
C ASN A 73 -15.91 -11.90 -14.69
N LEU A 74 -15.96 -11.47 -13.45
CA LEU A 74 -14.86 -11.39 -12.50
C LEU A 74 -15.00 -12.44 -11.40
N SER A 75 -14.04 -13.33 -11.27
CA SER A 75 -13.88 -14.17 -10.08
C SER A 75 -12.63 -13.74 -9.32
N SER A 76 -12.73 -13.56 -8.03
CA SER A 76 -11.64 -13.07 -7.18
C SER A 76 -11.35 -14.01 -6.00
N GLU A 77 -10.07 -14.20 -5.74
CA GLU A 77 -9.57 -14.97 -4.60
C GLU A 77 -8.51 -14.15 -3.86
N SER A 78 -8.59 -14.12 -2.54
CA SER A 78 -7.61 -13.37 -1.73
C SER A 78 -7.30 -14.10 -0.43
N ASN A 79 -6.01 -14.14 -0.07
CA ASN A 79 -5.56 -14.52 1.26
C ASN A 79 -5.07 -13.31 2.08
N LEU A 80 -5.40 -12.09 1.61
CA LEU A 80 -5.16 -10.83 2.30
C LEU A 80 -6.37 -10.49 3.17
N PRO A 81 -6.20 -10.23 4.47
CA PRO A 81 -7.30 -9.75 5.30
C PRO A 81 -7.76 -8.36 4.83
N SER A 82 -9.07 -8.22 4.63
CA SER A 82 -9.65 -6.94 4.18
C SER A 82 -9.58 -5.88 5.28
N GLY A 83 -9.14 -4.66 4.91
CA GLY A 83 -9.08 -3.52 5.84
C GLY A 83 -7.98 -3.61 6.90
N ALA A 84 -7.02 -4.53 6.74
CA ALA A 84 -5.88 -4.69 7.66
C ALA A 84 -4.69 -3.76 7.34
N GLY A 85 -4.80 -2.85 6.38
CA GLY A 85 -3.66 -1.99 5.99
C GLY A 85 -2.61 -2.69 5.13
N LEU A 86 -2.89 -3.91 4.65
CA LEU A 86 -1.96 -4.76 3.88
C LEU A 86 -2.12 -4.62 2.36
N GLY A 87 -2.72 -3.54 1.87
CA GLY A 87 -2.81 -3.24 0.44
C GLY A 87 -3.75 -4.15 -0.36
N SER A 88 -4.81 -4.72 0.27
CA SER A 88 -5.73 -5.62 -0.42
C SER A 88 -6.43 -4.97 -1.62
N SER A 89 -6.85 -3.70 -1.51
CA SER A 89 -7.48 -2.96 -2.63
C SER A 89 -6.47 -2.63 -3.74
N ALA A 90 -5.25 -2.23 -3.38
CA ALA A 90 -4.18 -2.00 -4.33
C ALA A 90 -3.82 -3.29 -5.11
N ALA A 91 -3.75 -4.44 -4.42
CA ALA A 91 -3.53 -5.74 -5.04
C ALA A 91 -4.69 -6.17 -5.97
N LEU A 92 -5.95 -5.86 -5.59
CA LEU A 92 -7.10 -6.00 -6.47
C LEU A 92 -6.91 -5.16 -7.74
N CYS A 93 -6.64 -3.85 -7.59
CA CYS A 93 -6.50 -2.94 -8.73
C CYS A 93 -5.36 -3.37 -9.66
N ALA A 94 -4.19 -3.72 -9.10
CA ALA A 94 -3.04 -4.18 -9.88
C ALA A 94 -3.31 -5.48 -10.63
N SER A 95 -3.89 -6.48 -9.96
CA SER A 95 -4.23 -7.76 -10.60
C SER A 95 -5.35 -7.62 -11.63
N LEU A 96 -6.35 -6.80 -11.37
CA LEU A 96 -7.46 -6.57 -12.29
C LEU A 96 -7.01 -5.81 -13.55
N SER A 97 -6.24 -4.72 -13.38
CA SER A 97 -5.68 -3.98 -14.53
C SER A 97 -4.83 -4.91 -15.41
N CYS A 98 -3.94 -5.70 -14.81
CA CYS A 98 -3.14 -6.70 -15.55
C CYS A 98 -4.02 -7.70 -16.28
N ALA A 99 -5.06 -8.26 -15.66
CA ALA A 99 -5.95 -9.26 -16.27
C ALA A 99 -6.78 -8.66 -17.42
N VAL A 100 -7.33 -7.46 -17.25
CA VAL A 100 -8.11 -6.75 -18.27
C VAL A 100 -7.20 -6.40 -19.46
N ARG A 101 -6.01 -5.84 -19.23
CA ARG A 101 -5.03 -5.57 -20.30
C ARG A 101 -4.68 -6.83 -21.10
N HIS A 102 -4.42 -7.94 -20.40
CA HIS A 102 -4.14 -9.23 -21.04
C HIS A 102 -5.34 -9.74 -21.86
N MET A 103 -6.56 -9.65 -21.32
CA MET A 103 -7.78 -10.04 -22.03
C MET A 103 -7.94 -9.27 -23.35
N LEU A 104 -7.58 -7.99 -23.34
CA LEU A 104 -7.64 -7.10 -24.51
C LEU A 104 -6.42 -7.19 -25.43
N GLY A 105 -5.42 -8.03 -25.12
CA GLY A 105 -4.17 -8.12 -25.89
C GLY A 105 -3.31 -6.86 -25.84
N LYS A 106 -3.47 -6.03 -24.80
CA LYS A 106 -2.66 -4.83 -24.56
C LYS A 106 -1.31 -5.18 -23.91
N SER A 107 -0.38 -4.23 -23.94
CA SER A 107 0.90 -4.34 -23.23
C SER A 107 0.69 -4.61 -21.75
N LEU A 108 1.55 -5.44 -21.15
CA LEU A 108 1.61 -5.69 -19.70
C LEU A 108 2.77 -4.89 -19.06
N ASP A 109 3.00 -3.69 -19.57
CA ASP A 109 3.96 -2.76 -19.00
C ASP A 109 3.59 -2.40 -17.56
N SER A 110 4.57 -2.49 -16.66
CA SER A 110 4.35 -2.30 -15.21
C SER A 110 3.95 -0.87 -14.87
N GLU A 111 4.50 0.13 -15.56
CA GLU A 111 4.15 1.53 -15.31
C GLU A 111 2.73 1.82 -15.75
N GLU A 112 2.28 1.29 -16.89
CA GLU A 112 0.90 1.43 -17.38
C GLU A 112 -0.08 0.77 -16.40
N ILE A 113 0.20 -0.46 -15.94
CA ILE A 113 -0.61 -1.17 -14.93
C ILE A 113 -0.67 -0.36 -13.62
N MET A 114 0.47 0.17 -13.17
CA MET A 114 0.53 0.99 -11.97
C MET A 114 -0.33 2.25 -12.09
N ARG A 115 -0.26 2.95 -13.22
CA ARG A 115 -1.05 4.18 -13.45
C ARG A 115 -2.56 3.91 -13.44
N GLU A 116 -3.00 2.85 -14.08
CA GLU A 116 -4.42 2.45 -14.08
C GLU A 116 -4.89 2.03 -12.68
N ALA A 117 -4.10 1.20 -11.99
CA ALA A 117 -4.41 0.75 -10.65
C ALA A 117 -4.43 1.92 -9.64
N TYR A 118 -3.49 2.88 -9.75
CA TYR A 118 -3.48 4.07 -8.91
C TYR A 118 -4.68 4.98 -9.19
N ALA A 119 -5.06 5.16 -10.46
CA ALA A 119 -6.24 5.93 -10.83
C ALA A 119 -7.51 5.32 -10.20
N ALA A 120 -7.65 3.99 -10.22
CA ALA A 120 -8.77 3.28 -9.62
C ALA A 120 -8.82 3.40 -8.09
N GLU A 121 -7.68 3.23 -7.41
CA GLU A 121 -7.57 3.47 -5.96
C GLU A 121 -7.94 4.91 -5.60
N TYR A 122 -7.40 5.87 -6.35
CA TYR A 122 -7.67 7.28 -6.11
C TYR A 122 -9.13 7.65 -6.37
N TYR A 123 -9.74 7.08 -7.42
CA TYR A 123 -11.17 7.25 -7.72
C TYR A 123 -12.05 6.78 -6.56
N ALA A 124 -11.73 5.62 -5.99
CA ALA A 124 -12.52 5.02 -4.92
C ALA A 124 -12.30 5.67 -3.54
N GLN A 125 -11.08 6.12 -3.23
CA GLN A 125 -10.70 6.61 -1.89
C GLN A 125 -10.54 8.14 -1.82
N GLY A 126 -10.30 8.82 -2.94
CA GLY A 126 -10.13 10.27 -3.03
C GLY A 126 -8.81 10.82 -2.48
N ILE A 127 -7.97 9.99 -1.88
CA ILE A 127 -6.70 10.37 -1.25
C ILE A 127 -5.74 9.18 -1.20
N GLY A 128 -4.46 9.43 -1.29
CA GLY A 128 -3.39 8.42 -1.10
C GLY A 128 -2.15 8.73 -1.93
N SER A 129 -1.01 8.19 -1.47
CA SER A 129 0.21 8.12 -2.26
C SER A 129 0.17 6.87 -3.16
N PRO A 130 1.01 6.79 -4.22
CA PRO A 130 1.07 5.61 -5.07
C PRO A 130 1.75 4.39 -4.40
N MET A 131 2.15 4.48 -3.14
CA MET A 131 2.96 3.48 -2.45
C MET A 131 2.36 2.08 -2.49
N ASP A 132 1.08 1.95 -2.13
CA ASP A 132 0.41 0.66 -2.00
C ASP A 132 0.33 -0.05 -3.36
N VAL A 133 -0.10 0.69 -4.38
CA VAL A 133 -0.21 0.18 -5.75
C VAL A 133 1.16 -0.13 -6.35
N SER A 134 2.14 0.76 -6.14
CA SER A 134 3.51 0.55 -6.63
C SER A 134 4.13 -0.72 -6.06
N ALA A 135 3.98 -0.96 -4.76
CA ALA A 135 4.44 -2.19 -4.12
C ALA A 135 3.73 -3.44 -4.67
N SER A 136 2.41 -3.35 -4.92
CA SER A 136 1.64 -4.47 -5.47
C SER A 136 1.95 -4.77 -6.94
N VAL A 137 2.34 -3.76 -7.73
CA VAL A 137 2.70 -3.95 -9.15
C VAL A 137 4.14 -4.39 -9.31
N HIS A 138 5.07 -3.72 -8.63
CA HIS A 138 6.51 -4.02 -8.74
C HIS A 138 6.86 -5.35 -8.06
N GLY A 139 6.31 -5.60 -6.86
CA GLY A 139 6.79 -6.65 -5.97
C GLY A 139 8.09 -6.24 -5.27
N GLY A 140 8.67 -7.11 -4.44
CA GLY A 140 9.93 -6.79 -3.74
C GLY A 140 9.82 -5.58 -2.81
N GLY A 141 10.81 -4.71 -2.83
CA GLY A 141 10.87 -3.49 -2.05
C GLY A 141 10.73 -2.24 -2.90
N ILE A 142 10.01 -1.26 -2.41
CA ILE A 142 9.94 0.07 -3.02
C ILE A 142 10.21 1.17 -2.01
N GLY A 143 10.87 2.23 -2.50
CA GLY A 143 11.05 3.47 -1.78
C GLY A 143 10.37 4.64 -2.46
N LEU A 144 9.83 5.56 -1.70
CA LEU A 144 9.27 6.81 -2.20
C LEU A 144 10.10 7.99 -1.71
N ASN A 145 10.34 8.95 -2.62
CA ASN A 145 11.01 10.22 -2.33
C ASN A 145 12.39 10.06 -1.67
N LEU A 146 13.15 9.08 -2.12
CA LEU A 146 14.52 8.86 -1.65
C LEU A 146 15.47 9.86 -2.31
N PRO A 147 16.35 10.53 -1.52
CA PRO A 147 17.24 11.55 -2.07
C PRO A 147 18.30 11.02 -3.05
N ASP A 148 18.76 9.78 -2.85
CA ASP A 148 19.86 9.17 -3.60
C ASP A 148 19.46 7.75 -4.06
N ALA A 149 18.32 7.63 -4.77
CA ALA A 149 17.85 6.34 -5.26
C ALA A 149 18.62 5.91 -6.51
N ASP A 150 19.14 4.70 -6.52
CA ASP A 150 19.90 4.14 -7.63
C ASP A 150 19.02 3.79 -8.84
N GLU A 151 17.79 3.35 -8.63
CA GLU A 151 16.89 2.90 -9.69
C GLU A 151 15.49 3.50 -9.54
N LEU A 152 15.19 4.50 -10.38
CA LEU A 152 13.87 5.10 -10.50
C LEU A 152 12.97 4.16 -11.34
N LEU A 153 11.87 3.69 -10.76
CA LEU A 153 10.86 2.89 -11.46
C LEU A 153 9.91 3.80 -12.24
N TRP A 154 9.27 4.74 -11.56
CA TRP A 154 8.35 5.72 -12.14
C TRP A 154 8.15 6.94 -11.24
N THR A 155 7.64 8.00 -11.86
CA THR A 155 7.20 9.21 -11.15
C THR A 155 5.68 9.34 -11.26
N VAL A 156 5.03 9.62 -10.14
CA VAL A 156 3.59 9.88 -10.07
C VAL A 156 3.35 11.31 -9.59
N GLU A 157 2.53 12.05 -10.35
CA GLU A 157 2.09 13.40 -9.96
C GLU A 157 0.58 13.43 -9.81
N ASN A 158 0.09 13.96 -8.68
CA ASN A 158 -1.33 14.14 -8.44
C ASN A 158 -1.56 15.33 -7.52
N ARG A 159 -2.47 16.24 -7.92
CA ARG A 159 -2.87 17.44 -7.17
C ARG A 159 -1.68 18.27 -6.63
N GLY A 160 -0.64 18.43 -7.44
CA GLY A 160 0.55 19.22 -7.08
C GLY A 160 1.50 18.51 -6.12
N GLN A 161 1.27 17.26 -5.81
CA GLN A 161 2.23 16.39 -5.14
C GLN A 161 2.93 15.49 -6.17
N LYS A 162 4.22 15.29 -5.97
CA LYS A 162 5.06 14.42 -6.78
C LYS A 162 5.66 13.35 -5.88
N TRP A 163 5.69 12.11 -6.38
CA TRP A 163 6.37 10.99 -5.75
C TRP A 163 7.27 10.32 -6.79
N ASP A 164 8.54 10.24 -6.46
CA ASP A 164 9.49 9.41 -7.18
C ASP A 164 9.53 8.03 -6.50
N VAL A 165 9.19 6.99 -7.25
CA VAL A 165 9.13 5.59 -6.77
C VAL A 165 10.35 4.87 -7.30
N CYS A 166 11.12 4.29 -6.39
CA CYS A 166 12.39 3.63 -6.69
C CYS A 166 12.37 2.19 -6.22
N ASP A 167 13.13 1.32 -6.90
CA ASP A 167 13.42 -0.02 -6.39
C ASP A 167 14.28 0.05 -5.13
N ILE A 168 14.01 -0.83 -4.17
CA ILE A 168 14.85 -1.04 -2.99
C ILE A 168 15.23 -2.52 -2.93
N HIS A 169 16.51 -2.76 -2.95
CA HIS A 169 17.02 -4.09 -2.66
C HIS A 169 16.83 -4.41 -1.17
N ALA A 170 15.88 -5.27 -0.86
CA ALA A 170 15.68 -5.79 0.49
C ALA A 170 16.12 -7.26 0.52
N PRO A 171 17.05 -7.65 1.42
CA PRO A 171 17.38 -9.05 1.60
C PRO A 171 16.17 -9.81 2.14
N GLU A 172 16.15 -11.12 1.96
CA GLU A 172 15.06 -11.97 2.47
C GLU A 172 14.94 -11.83 3.99
N MET A 173 13.77 -11.40 4.44
CA MET A 173 13.44 -11.21 5.85
C MET A 173 12.07 -11.80 6.16
N THR A 174 11.92 -12.31 7.37
CA THR A 174 10.63 -12.78 7.89
C THR A 174 10.04 -11.71 8.80
N PHE A 175 8.81 -11.31 8.50
CA PHE A 175 7.99 -10.43 9.32
C PHE A 175 6.77 -11.19 9.83
N VAL A 176 6.38 -10.92 11.07
CA VAL A 176 5.12 -11.40 11.65
C VAL A 176 4.14 -10.25 11.64
N ILE A 177 2.97 -10.46 11.05
CA ILE A 177 1.92 -9.44 10.97
C ILE A 177 0.80 -9.82 11.94
N GLY A 178 0.59 -8.97 12.95
CA GLY A 178 -0.52 -9.06 13.88
C GLY A 178 -1.68 -8.17 13.42
N TYR A 179 -2.91 -8.68 13.49
CA TYR A 179 -4.12 -7.95 13.11
C TYR A 179 -5.04 -7.75 14.31
N THR A 180 -5.49 -6.50 14.54
CA THR A 180 -6.36 -6.14 15.67
C THR A 180 -7.79 -6.63 15.53
N GLY A 181 -8.20 -7.07 14.35
CA GLY A 181 -9.61 -7.34 14.01
C GLY A 181 -10.41 -6.07 13.65
N LYS A 182 -9.80 -4.88 13.74
CA LYS A 182 -10.44 -3.61 13.39
C LYS A 182 -10.13 -3.22 11.95
N ARG A 183 -11.12 -2.70 11.26
CA ARG A 183 -10.92 -2.12 9.93
C ARG A 183 -10.43 -0.69 10.05
N ALA A 184 -9.27 -0.37 9.49
CA ALA A 184 -8.78 0.99 9.39
C ALA A 184 -9.37 1.71 8.17
N LEU A 185 -9.71 2.98 8.36
CA LEU A 185 -10.11 3.89 7.29
C LEU A 185 -8.96 4.87 7.03
N THR A 186 -8.23 4.69 5.93
CA THR A 186 -7.04 5.46 5.58
C THR A 186 -7.32 6.97 5.48
N GLY A 187 -8.37 7.36 4.75
CA GLY A 187 -8.68 8.78 4.50
C GLY A 187 -8.85 9.62 5.78
N PRO A 188 -9.72 9.24 6.71
CA PRO A 188 -9.91 9.98 7.97
C PRO A 188 -8.65 10.10 8.82
N LEU A 189 -7.80 9.06 8.88
CA LEU A 189 -6.56 9.09 9.65
C LEU A 189 -5.51 10.01 9.02
N VAL A 190 -5.34 9.96 7.70
CA VAL A 190 -4.44 10.88 6.98
C VAL A 190 -4.90 12.32 7.14
N GLU A 191 -6.19 12.61 7.04
CA GLU A 191 -6.74 13.96 7.23
C GLU A 191 -6.56 14.45 8.67
N LYS A 192 -6.70 13.57 9.67
CA LYS A 192 -6.43 13.87 11.08
C LYS A 192 -4.98 14.34 11.28
N VAL A 193 -4.02 13.59 10.74
CA VAL A 193 -2.59 13.94 10.82
C VAL A 193 -2.31 15.27 10.10
N ARG A 194 -2.91 15.47 8.90
CA ARG A 194 -2.79 16.72 8.14
C ARG A 194 -3.22 17.93 8.97
N ARG A 195 -4.41 17.87 9.55
CA ARG A 195 -4.95 18.98 10.39
C ARG A 195 -4.09 19.24 11.62
N TYR A 196 -3.54 18.19 12.24
CA TYR A 196 -2.67 18.33 13.39
C TYR A 196 -1.34 19.00 13.00
N ARG A 197 -0.71 18.53 11.93
CA ARG A 197 0.54 19.07 11.38
C ARG A 197 0.39 20.55 10.96
N ASP A 198 -0.68 20.89 10.26
CA ASP A 198 -0.87 22.26 9.73
C ASP A 198 -1.11 23.28 10.83
N ARG A 199 -1.56 22.86 12.00
CA ARG A 199 -1.86 23.73 13.16
C ARG A 199 -0.80 23.70 14.25
N ASN A 200 0.17 22.78 14.19
CA ASN A 200 1.08 22.55 15.29
C ASN A 200 2.49 22.26 14.79
N ARG A 201 3.43 23.14 15.16
CA ARG A 201 4.86 22.98 14.80
C ARG A 201 5.44 21.67 15.30
N PHE A 202 5.08 21.26 16.51
CA PHE A 202 5.55 19.98 17.09
C PHE A 202 5.14 18.78 16.22
N ALA A 203 3.88 18.76 15.70
CA ALA A 203 3.45 17.70 14.80
C ALA A 203 4.21 17.72 13.46
N LYS A 204 4.62 18.92 13.01
CA LYS A 204 5.50 19.04 11.84
C LYS A 204 6.88 18.45 12.10
N ASP A 205 7.46 18.79 13.26
CA ASP A 205 8.77 18.25 13.67
C ASP A 205 8.73 16.72 13.79
N ILE A 206 7.63 16.12 14.30
CA ILE A 206 7.43 14.67 14.32
C ILE A 206 7.39 14.07 12.90
N VAL A 207 6.70 14.72 11.95
CA VAL A 207 6.68 14.26 10.55
C VAL A 207 8.07 14.33 9.92
N ASP A 208 8.84 15.38 10.23
CA ASP A 208 10.22 15.53 9.76
C ASP A 208 11.10 14.43 10.33
N GLU A 209 10.96 14.10 11.62
CA GLU A 209 11.69 13.02 12.31
C GLU A 209 11.36 11.64 11.75
N ILE A 210 10.09 11.35 11.42
CA ILE A 210 9.72 10.11 10.72
C ILE A 210 10.51 9.98 9.41
N GLY A 211 10.70 11.09 8.69
CA GLY A 211 11.53 11.11 7.48
C GLY A 211 12.99 10.72 7.75
N THR A 212 13.60 11.26 8.81
CA THR A 212 14.97 10.93 9.23
C THR A 212 15.11 9.46 9.61
N VAL A 213 14.24 8.96 10.49
CA VAL A 213 14.19 7.54 10.89
C VAL A 213 14.01 6.61 9.69
N THR A 214 13.24 7.05 8.69
CA THR A 214 13.04 6.26 7.45
C THR A 214 14.34 6.14 6.65
N LEU A 215 15.10 7.23 6.47
CA LEU A 215 16.38 7.18 5.76
C LEU A 215 17.41 6.27 6.46
N GLU A 216 17.50 6.36 7.78
CA GLU A 216 18.36 5.47 8.57
C GLU A 216 17.92 4.00 8.43
N GLY A 217 16.60 3.77 8.43
CA GLY A 217 16.02 2.44 8.28
C GLY A 217 16.27 1.82 6.92
N ILE A 218 16.35 2.60 5.85
CA ILE A 218 16.75 2.12 4.52
C ILE A 218 18.18 1.59 4.57
N GLY A 219 19.10 2.28 5.21
CA GLY A 219 20.48 1.83 5.40
C GLY A 219 20.55 0.49 6.17
N ALA A 220 19.74 0.35 7.21
CA ALA A 220 19.64 -0.89 7.98
C ALA A 220 18.99 -2.02 7.17
N LEU A 221 17.98 -1.71 6.35
CA LEU A 221 17.30 -2.69 5.47
C LEU A 221 18.27 -3.22 4.41
N ASN A 222 18.94 -2.32 3.67
CA ASN A 222 19.87 -2.68 2.59
C ASN A 222 21.03 -3.56 3.07
N THR A 223 21.49 -3.34 4.31
CA THR A 223 22.58 -4.13 4.93
C THR A 223 22.10 -5.38 5.64
N GLY A 224 20.77 -5.61 5.72
CA GLY A 224 20.20 -6.73 6.47
C GLY A 224 20.37 -6.63 7.99
N ASN A 225 20.65 -5.43 8.52
CA ASN A 225 20.82 -5.20 9.96
C ASN A 225 19.48 -5.21 10.69
N LYS A 226 18.98 -6.41 11.01
CA LYS A 226 17.67 -6.62 11.66
C LYS A 226 17.56 -5.92 13.01
N THR A 227 18.65 -5.85 13.78
CA THR A 227 18.66 -5.22 15.11
C THR A 227 18.42 -3.71 15.00
N GLU A 228 19.11 -3.05 14.08
CA GLU A 228 18.96 -1.62 13.88
C GLU A 228 17.62 -1.28 13.24
N LEU A 229 17.20 -2.04 12.21
CA LEU A 229 15.89 -1.88 11.60
C LEU A 229 14.76 -2.01 12.64
N GLY A 230 14.82 -3.00 13.52
CA GLY A 230 13.83 -3.20 14.59
C GLY A 230 13.74 -2.04 15.57
N LYS A 231 14.89 -1.48 15.99
CA LYS A 231 14.92 -0.27 16.84
C LYS A 231 14.24 0.92 16.15
N LEU A 232 14.59 1.18 14.88
CA LEU A 232 14.02 2.27 14.09
C LEU A 232 12.52 2.06 13.83
N MET A 233 12.08 0.83 13.62
CA MET A 233 10.64 0.50 13.53
C MET A 233 9.92 0.84 14.85
N THR A 234 10.48 0.48 15.98
CA THR A 234 9.90 0.79 17.31
C THR A 234 9.87 2.31 17.58
N GLU A 235 10.90 3.03 17.16
CA GLU A 235 10.96 4.49 17.26
C GLU A 235 9.90 5.15 16.37
N ASN A 236 9.77 4.70 15.12
CA ASN A 236 8.72 5.16 14.22
C ASN A 236 7.31 4.89 14.80
N HIS A 237 7.09 3.76 15.48
CA HIS A 237 5.82 3.50 16.16
C HIS A 237 5.50 4.54 17.23
N LYS A 238 6.49 4.96 18.02
CA LYS A 238 6.32 6.01 19.05
C LYS A 238 5.92 7.34 18.41
N LEU A 239 6.61 7.74 17.32
CA LEU A 239 6.30 8.96 16.58
C LEU A 239 4.88 8.92 15.99
N LEU A 240 4.48 7.80 15.38
CA LEU A 240 3.12 7.59 14.86
C LEU A 240 2.06 7.60 15.98
N SER A 241 2.38 7.04 17.14
CA SER A 241 1.49 7.10 18.32
C SER A 241 1.27 8.53 18.81
N ILE A 242 2.33 9.36 18.81
CA ILE A 242 2.23 10.80 19.14
C ILE A 242 1.36 11.54 18.12
N LEU A 243 1.43 11.19 16.83
CA LEU A 243 0.52 11.73 15.81
C LEU A 243 -0.94 11.25 15.98
N GLY A 244 -1.17 10.32 16.89
CA GLY A 244 -2.51 9.84 17.25
C GLY A 244 -3.11 8.86 16.25
N VAL A 245 -2.29 8.09 15.53
CA VAL A 245 -2.74 7.07 14.56
C VAL A 245 -2.63 5.64 15.07
N SER A 246 -2.17 5.46 16.31
CA SER A 246 -2.24 4.19 17.01
C SER A 246 -3.52 4.08 17.86
N CYS A 247 -3.81 2.89 18.37
CA CYS A 247 -4.88 2.60 19.28
C CYS A 247 -4.44 1.61 20.38
N PRO A 248 -5.20 1.47 21.50
CA PRO A 248 -4.80 0.59 22.60
C PRO A 248 -4.56 -0.86 22.18
N GLU A 249 -5.32 -1.38 21.22
CA GLU A 249 -5.15 -2.75 20.72
C GLU A 249 -3.84 -2.91 19.94
N LEU A 250 -3.49 -1.92 19.09
CA LEU A 250 -2.21 -1.90 18.39
C LEU A 250 -1.04 -1.80 19.38
N ASN A 251 -1.12 -0.90 20.35
CA ASN A 251 -0.06 -0.74 21.34
C ASN A 251 0.19 -2.06 22.10
N ARG A 252 -0.87 -2.78 22.50
CA ARG A 252 -0.72 -4.10 23.14
C ARG A 252 -0.05 -5.14 22.23
N LEU A 253 -0.36 -5.13 20.91
CA LEU A 253 0.31 -6.03 19.96
C LEU A 253 1.78 -5.66 19.79
N VAL A 254 2.09 -4.37 19.69
CA VAL A 254 3.48 -3.87 19.60
C VAL A 254 4.27 -4.21 20.85
N ASP A 255 3.70 -3.98 22.04
CA ASP A 255 4.36 -4.29 23.31
C ASP A 255 4.67 -5.79 23.40
N ALA A 256 3.69 -6.65 23.09
CA ALA A 256 3.90 -8.09 23.09
C ALA A 256 4.93 -8.55 22.05
N ALA A 257 4.92 -7.97 20.85
CA ALA A 257 5.86 -8.31 19.78
C ALA A 257 7.30 -7.89 20.13
N ASN A 258 7.49 -6.75 20.78
CA ASN A 258 8.81 -6.24 21.18
C ASN A 258 9.55 -7.15 22.18
N GLU A 259 8.84 -8.02 22.91
CA GLU A 259 9.47 -8.99 23.83
C GLU A 259 10.21 -10.12 23.07
N TYR A 260 9.80 -10.41 21.81
CA TYR A 260 10.27 -11.59 21.07
C TYR A 260 10.83 -11.25 19.68
N SER A 261 10.94 -9.96 19.34
CA SER A 261 11.42 -9.50 18.03
C SER A 261 12.53 -8.45 18.17
N TYR A 262 13.14 -8.08 17.07
CA TYR A 262 14.08 -6.96 17.03
C TYR A 262 13.41 -5.60 17.21
N GLY A 263 12.10 -5.52 16.95
CA GLY A 263 11.27 -4.35 17.08
C GLY A 263 9.92 -4.55 16.40
N ALA A 264 8.94 -3.73 16.77
CA ALA A 264 7.59 -3.79 16.23
C ALA A 264 6.98 -2.41 16.04
N LYS A 265 6.08 -2.29 15.09
CA LYS A 265 5.37 -1.03 14.80
C LYS A 265 4.04 -1.29 14.07
N LEU A 266 3.12 -0.35 14.15
CA LEU A 266 1.96 -0.35 13.28
C LEU A 266 2.37 -0.26 11.81
N THR A 267 1.53 -0.78 10.90
CA THR A 267 1.70 -0.64 9.45
C THR A 267 0.46 -0.05 8.79
N GLY A 268 0.66 0.65 7.67
CA GLY A 268 -0.41 1.35 6.95
C GLY A 268 -0.90 2.61 7.65
N ALA A 269 -2.19 2.89 7.57
CA ALA A 269 -2.77 4.11 8.16
C ALA A 269 -2.91 4.08 9.69
N GLY A 270 -2.68 2.92 10.33
CA GLY A 270 -2.87 2.71 11.77
C GLY A 270 -4.16 1.97 12.11
N GLU A 271 -4.37 1.71 13.40
CA GLU A 271 -5.52 1.04 14.02
C GLU A 271 -5.73 -0.44 13.65
N ALA A 272 -5.19 -0.96 12.54
CA ALA A 272 -5.49 -2.31 12.05
C ALA A 272 -4.38 -3.34 12.29
N ALA A 273 -3.13 -3.09 11.88
CA ALA A 273 -2.07 -4.09 11.88
C ALA A 273 -0.72 -3.59 12.40
N VAL A 274 0.07 -4.53 12.90
CA VAL A 274 1.42 -4.40 13.46
C VAL A 274 2.39 -5.23 12.62
#